data_df2366383d3dcd92a7fd8177c70c217c
#
_entry.id   df2366383d3dcd92a7fd8177c70c217c
#
_cell.length_a   1.000
_cell.length_b   1.000
_cell.length_c   1.000
_cell.angle_alpha   90.00
_cell.angle_beta   90.00
_cell.angle_gamma   90.00
#
_symmetry.space_group_name_H-M   'P 1'
#
loop_
_entity.id
_entity.type
_entity.pdbx_description
1 polymer ?
#
loop_
_entity_poly.entity_id
_entity_poly.type
_entity_poly.pdbx_seq_one_letter_code
_entity_poly.pdbx_strand_id
1 'polypeptide(L)'
;MAAAELSSDTPLAPVARVVSARSQLAVQRLITQSFRRLGWGVADQAVSSLTNVAVSIYVVHSLGAAQFGAFSLAYVTYGFALNASRGLSTDPLMVRFSAVPVRAWRRGVRRATGTAFTVGLATGIATLAAVTLLGGTAGAAFLGLGLTLPLLMLQDSWRFSFFAAGRGGHAFLNDSIWGATLLPALVLLRMTGHANVFWFTFAWGATAGIAAVAGILQAGVLPRPAYTWDWLVKHRDLGTRYLLEGTLSSAVMQVRGYGTALILGLAAVGYVQASVTLVGPMTILSLGMGLVTLPEAARILRRSPRQFPVFCCLVSAGLSLAGLAWGIVLLVGVPRGIGHAVLGSADVWRPTYPLVIPQTIYVVGGGIAAGAGTGLHAMGAARRSLRAAIIGALIAASCSLVGAVVWGIEGTIYGLAVGVWVGAAINWFEFRKAWQEAKRARAVTHKQPGAAADSAQGER
;
A
#
# COMPACT_ATOMS: atom_id res chain seq x y z
N MET A 1 -76.28 -28.19 -25.10
CA MET A 1 -75.33 -29.23 -25.52
C MET A 1 -74.06 -28.58 -25.99
N ALA A 2 -72.93 -29.11 -25.48
CA ALA A 2 -71.52 -28.92 -25.80
C ALA A 2 -70.86 -27.69 -25.22
N ALA A 3 -70.32 -27.86 -23.99
CA ALA A 3 -69.22 -27.16 -23.46
C ALA A 3 -67.93 -27.65 -24.15
N ALA A 4 -67.08 -26.74 -24.64
CA ALA A 4 -65.74 -27.03 -25.14
C ALA A 4 -64.77 -26.54 -24.11
N GLU A 5 -64.04 -27.47 -23.44
CA GLU A 5 -62.89 -27.26 -22.56
C GLU A 5 -61.74 -26.68 -23.36
N LEU A 6 -61.25 -25.49 -22.97
CA LEU A 6 -59.98 -24.96 -23.39
C LEU A 6 -58.94 -25.32 -22.31
N SER A 7 -58.20 -26.42 -22.55
CA SER A 7 -57.05 -26.84 -21.84
C SER A 7 -55.95 -25.82 -22.08
N SER A 8 -55.55 -25.07 -21.03
CA SER A 8 -54.42 -24.15 -21.02
C SER A 8 -53.15 -24.83 -20.44
N ASP A 9 -52.61 -25.78 -21.18
CA ASP A 9 -51.26 -26.30 -20.91
C ASP A 9 -50.23 -25.60 -21.76
N THR A 10 -49.81 -24.44 -21.30
CA THR A 10 -48.59 -23.79 -21.83
C THR A 10 -47.44 -24.09 -20.89
N PRO A 11 -46.35 -24.77 -21.33
CA PRO A 11 -45.26 -25.12 -20.46
C PRO A 11 -44.40 -23.89 -20.14
N LEU A 12 -44.61 -23.26 -18.98
CA LEU A 12 -43.75 -22.19 -18.44
C LEU A 12 -42.34 -22.68 -17.98
N ALA A 13 -42.13 -24.00 -18.00
CA ALA A 13 -40.90 -24.64 -17.54
C ALA A 13 -39.62 -24.32 -18.34
N PRO A 14 -39.62 -24.13 -19.68
CA PRO A 14 -38.39 -23.84 -20.40
C PRO A 14 -37.87 -22.40 -20.21
N VAL A 15 -38.77 -21.42 -20.04
CA VAL A 15 -38.39 -20.01 -19.88
C VAL A 15 -37.72 -19.77 -18.54
N ALA A 16 -38.22 -20.35 -17.45
CA ALA A 16 -37.63 -20.24 -16.12
C ALA A 16 -36.25 -20.88 -16.06
N ARG A 17 -36.01 -22.02 -16.74
CA ARG A 17 -34.67 -22.64 -16.83
C ARG A 17 -33.68 -21.82 -17.65
N VAL A 18 -34.10 -21.21 -18.73
CA VAL A 18 -33.26 -20.35 -19.57
C VAL A 18 -32.86 -19.04 -18.85
N VAL A 19 -33.80 -18.45 -18.07
CA VAL A 19 -33.50 -17.27 -17.24
C VAL A 19 -32.54 -17.63 -16.12
N SER A 20 -32.71 -18.77 -15.46
CA SER A 20 -31.81 -19.24 -14.40
C SER A 20 -30.41 -19.59 -14.94
N ALA A 21 -30.31 -20.24 -16.09
CA ALA A 21 -29.02 -20.54 -16.71
C ALA A 21 -28.27 -19.28 -17.17
N ARG A 22 -28.98 -18.29 -17.74
CA ARG A 22 -28.39 -17.00 -18.10
C ARG A 22 -27.91 -16.22 -16.89
N SER A 23 -28.65 -16.23 -15.78
CA SER A 23 -28.23 -15.59 -14.53
C SER A 23 -27.04 -16.30 -13.91
N GLN A 24 -26.96 -17.62 -13.92
CA GLN A 24 -25.81 -18.38 -13.44
C GLN A 24 -24.57 -18.12 -14.29
N LEU A 25 -24.69 -18.09 -15.63
CA LEU A 25 -23.57 -17.72 -16.52
C LEU A 25 -23.10 -16.28 -16.32
N ALA A 26 -24.01 -15.34 -16.07
CA ALA A 26 -23.68 -13.96 -15.76
C ALA A 26 -22.91 -13.85 -14.43
N VAL A 27 -23.37 -14.56 -13.40
CA VAL A 27 -22.66 -14.62 -12.09
C VAL A 27 -21.30 -15.28 -12.23
N GLN A 28 -21.17 -16.39 -12.96
CA GLN A 28 -19.88 -17.03 -13.22
C GLN A 28 -18.92 -16.09 -13.97
N ARG A 29 -19.40 -15.39 -15.00
CA ARG A 29 -18.59 -14.40 -15.73
C ARG A 29 -18.12 -13.26 -14.83
N LEU A 30 -19.00 -12.73 -13.97
CA LEU A 30 -18.65 -11.70 -12.98
C LEU A 30 -17.59 -12.20 -12.00
N ILE A 31 -17.75 -13.41 -11.48
CA ILE A 31 -16.78 -14.05 -10.57
C ILE A 31 -15.43 -14.21 -11.28
N THR A 32 -15.40 -14.81 -12.47
CA THR A 32 -14.15 -15.03 -13.23
C THR A 32 -13.47 -13.70 -13.58
N GLN A 33 -14.23 -12.68 -13.98
CA GLN A 33 -13.66 -11.34 -14.26
C GLN A 33 -13.11 -10.68 -13.00
N SER A 34 -13.78 -10.83 -11.86
CA SER A 34 -13.30 -10.30 -10.57
C SER A 34 -12.02 -11.00 -10.12
N PHE A 35 -11.96 -12.33 -10.21
CA PHE A 35 -10.74 -13.09 -9.91
C PHE A 35 -9.57 -12.70 -10.82
N ARG A 36 -9.82 -12.52 -12.12
CA ARG A 36 -8.79 -12.08 -13.07
C ARG A 36 -8.28 -10.66 -12.75
N ARG A 37 -9.17 -9.73 -12.38
CA ARG A 37 -8.79 -8.37 -11.97
C ARG A 37 -7.98 -8.36 -10.68
N LEU A 38 -8.39 -9.15 -9.68
CA LEU A 38 -7.64 -9.34 -8.43
C LEU A 38 -6.27 -9.97 -8.69
N GLY A 39 -6.20 -11.00 -9.54
CA GLY A 39 -4.94 -11.65 -9.91
C GLY A 39 -3.93 -10.69 -10.53
N TRP A 40 -4.38 -9.82 -11.46
CA TRP A 40 -3.51 -8.80 -12.02
C TRP A 40 -3.07 -7.76 -10.99
N GLY A 41 -3.92 -7.36 -10.05
CA GLY A 41 -3.55 -6.46 -8.96
C GLY A 41 -2.50 -7.06 -8.04
N VAL A 42 -2.62 -8.36 -7.73
CA VAL A 42 -1.62 -9.10 -6.93
C VAL A 42 -0.29 -9.22 -7.69
N ALA A 43 -0.34 -9.56 -8.98
CA ALA A 43 0.85 -9.70 -9.82
C ALA A 43 1.60 -8.36 -9.95
N ASP A 44 0.88 -7.27 -10.18
CA ASP A 44 1.39 -5.90 -10.24
C ASP A 44 2.06 -5.50 -8.91
N GLN A 45 1.40 -5.73 -7.79
CA GLN A 45 1.97 -5.46 -6.47
C GLN A 45 3.21 -6.30 -6.18
N ALA A 46 3.24 -7.56 -6.61
CA ALA A 46 4.40 -8.43 -6.46
C ALA A 46 5.60 -7.92 -7.27
N VAL A 47 5.40 -7.54 -8.53
CA VAL A 47 6.48 -6.95 -9.37
C VAL A 47 7.00 -5.66 -8.74
N SER A 48 6.11 -4.75 -8.36
CA SER A 48 6.50 -3.49 -7.70
C SER A 48 7.28 -3.73 -6.41
N SER A 49 6.83 -4.65 -5.55
CA SER A 49 7.52 -4.97 -4.30
C SER A 49 8.88 -5.61 -4.53
N LEU A 50 8.98 -6.57 -5.45
CA LEU A 50 10.25 -7.22 -5.80
C LEU A 50 11.25 -6.24 -6.40
N THR A 51 10.80 -5.35 -7.29
CA THR A 51 11.63 -4.29 -7.87
C THR A 51 12.16 -3.36 -6.78
N ASN A 52 11.31 -2.92 -5.84
CA ASN A 52 11.73 -2.05 -4.74
C ASN A 52 12.76 -2.72 -3.82
N VAL A 53 12.60 -4.01 -3.51
CA VAL A 53 13.57 -4.78 -2.72
C VAL A 53 14.89 -4.93 -3.47
N ALA A 54 14.84 -5.29 -4.76
CA ALA A 54 16.02 -5.43 -5.60
C ALA A 54 16.79 -4.10 -5.73
N VAL A 55 16.08 -2.99 -5.94
CA VAL A 55 16.67 -1.64 -5.96
C VAL A 55 17.31 -1.31 -4.62
N SER A 56 16.63 -1.54 -3.49
CA SER A 56 17.17 -1.26 -2.16
C SER A 56 18.46 -2.05 -1.91
N ILE A 57 18.48 -3.36 -2.24
CA ILE A 57 19.68 -4.20 -2.14
C ILE A 57 20.78 -3.66 -3.04
N TYR A 58 20.48 -3.36 -4.30
CA TYR A 58 21.47 -2.89 -5.25
C TYR A 58 22.07 -1.53 -4.85
N VAL A 59 21.23 -0.60 -4.38
CA VAL A 59 21.64 0.73 -3.95
C VAL A 59 22.54 0.65 -2.71
N VAL A 60 22.17 -0.15 -1.70
CA VAL A 60 22.98 -0.28 -0.47
C VAL A 60 24.33 -0.94 -0.75
N HIS A 61 24.39 -1.89 -1.69
CA HIS A 61 25.66 -2.50 -2.14
C HIS A 61 26.56 -1.54 -2.90
N SER A 62 25.99 -0.53 -3.55
CA SER A 62 26.72 0.35 -4.46
C SER A 62 27.17 1.66 -3.81
N LEU A 63 26.41 2.17 -2.82
CA LEU A 63 26.57 3.55 -2.36
C LEU A 63 27.15 3.69 -0.94
N GLY A 64 27.11 2.67 -0.10
CA GLY A 64 27.44 2.75 1.32
C GLY A 64 26.37 3.48 2.15
N ALA A 65 26.56 3.49 3.49
CA ALA A 65 25.50 3.85 4.45
C ALA A 65 24.97 5.29 4.31
N ALA A 66 25.86 6.29 4.22
CA ALA A 66 25.44 7.70 4.18
C ALA A 66 24.69 8.06 2.89
N GLN A 67 25.17 7.60 1.73
CA GLN A 67 24.48 7.82 0.46
C GLN A 67 23.18 7.01 0.37
N PHE A 68 23.15 5.79 0.91
CA PHE A 68 21.93 5.01 1.02
C PHE A 68 20.92 5.66 1.95
N GLY A 69 21.37 6.30 3.04
CA GLY A 69 20.52 7.10 3.92
C GLY A 69 19.90 8.30 3.18
N ALA A 70 20.69 9.02 2.38
CA ALA A 70 20.20 10.12 1.56
C ALA A 70 19.18 9.65 0.49
N PHE A 71 19.46 8.52 -0.18
CA PHE A 71 18.53 7.88 -1.10
C PHE A 71 17.22 7.50 -0.39
N SER A 72 17.31 6.98 0.83
CA SER A 72 16.16 6.58 1.63
C SER A 72 15.30 7.77 2.05
N LEU A 73 15.91 8.93 2.40
CA LEU A 73 15.17 10.17 2.65
C LEU A 73 14.47 10.67 1.39
N ALA A 74 15.13 10.62 0.23
CA ALA A 74 14.51 10.94 -1.03
C ALA A 74 13.31 10.00 -1.33
N TYR A 75 13.44 8.70 -1.04
CA TYR A 75 12.36 7.72 -1.19
C TYR A 75 11.16 8.02 -0.26
N VAL A 76 11.41 8.39 0.99
CA VAL A 76 10.34 8.80 1.93
C VAL A 76 9.66 10.08 1.44
N THR A 77 10.42 11.05 0.92
CA THR A 77 9.88 12.29 0.33
C THR A 77 9.02 12.01 -0.90
N TYR A 78 9.49 11.12 -1.77
CA TYR A 78 8.68 10.62 -2.89
C TYR A 78 7.35 10.03 -2.41
N GLY A 79 7.36 9.22 -1.34
CA GLY A 79 6.14 8.65 -0.77
C GLY A 79 5.12 9.71 -0.35
N PHE A 80 5.58 10.82 0.21
CA PHE A 80 4.71 11.97 0.53
C PHE A 80 4.12 12.62 -0.72
N ALA A 81 4.96 12.93 -1.71
CA ALA A 81 4.52 13.49 -2.99
C ALA A 81 3.54 12.56 -3.71
N LEU A 82 3.80 11.24 -3.64
CA LEU A 82 2.96 10.19 -4.21
C LEU A 82 1.56 10.18 -3.58
N ASN A 83 1.47 10.21 -2.25
CA ASN A 83 0.18 10.23 -1.56
C ASN A 83 -0.60 11.53 -1.85
N ALA A 84 0.09 12.66 -1.93
CA ALA A 84 -0.52 13.91 -2.34
C ALA A 84 -1.05 13.84 -3.80
N SER A 85 -0.25 13.30 -4.71
CA SER A 85 -0.65 13.11 -6.11
C SER A 85 -1.84 12.17 -6.23
N ARG A 86 -1.82 11.03 -5.54
CA ARG A 86 -2.92 10.06 -5.54
C ARG A 86 -4.21 10.67 -5.02
N GLY A 87 -4.17 11.31 -3.86
CA GLY A 87 -5.34 11.96 -3.25
C GLY A 87 -5.97 13.00 -4.16
N LEU A 88 -5.16 13.82 -4.86
CA LEU A 88 -5.66 14.88 -5.73
C LEU A 88 -6.05 14.42 -7.14
N SER A 89 -5.48 13.32 -7.64
CA SER A 89 -5.65 12.90 -9.05
C SER A 89 -6.28 11.52 -9.20
N THR A 90 -5.61 10.46 -8.74
CA THR A 90 -5.97 9.09 -9.09
C THR A 90 -7.05 8.49 -8.22
N ASP A 91 -7.16 8.85 -6.94
CA ASP A 91 -8.23 8.36 -6.08
C ASP A 91 -9.61 8.86 -6.52
N PRO A 92 -9.81 10.17 -6.84
CA PRO A 92 -11.03 10.63 -7.50
C PRO A 92 -11.30 9.96 -8.85
N LEU A 93 -10.24 9.66 -9.63
CA LEU A 93 -10.37 8.93 -10.89
C LEU A 93 -10.90 7.51 -10.64
N MET A 94 -10.32 6.77 -9.70
CA MET A 94 -10.74 5.42 -9.35
C MET A 94 -12.19 5.37 -8.89
N VAL A 95 -12.63 6.34 -8.08
CA VAL A 95 -13.99 6.37 -7.56
C VAL A 95 -15.02 6.73 -8.64
N ARG A 96 -14.73 7.74 -9.47
CA ARG A 96 -15.73 8.31 -10.38
C ARG A 96 -15.68 7.78 -11.81
N PHE A 97 -14.55 7.18 -12.21
CA PHE A 97 -14.33 6.76 -13.60
C PHE A 97 -14.07 5.26 -13.74
N SER A 98 -14.27 4.46 -12.70
CA SER A 98 -14.32 3.00 -12.81
C SER A 98 -15.63 2.56 -13.45
N ALA A 99 -15.53 1.61 -14.39
CA ALA A 99 -16.69 1.01 -15.10
C ALA A 99 -17.53 2.00 -15.93
N VAL A 100 -16.96 3.13 -16.36
CA VAL A 100 -17.61 4.07 -17.28
C VAL A 100 -17.29 3.77 -18.75
N PRO A 101 -18.07 4.28 -19.73
CA PRO A 101 -17.75 4.13 -21.15
C PRO A 101 -16.36 4.68 -21.50
N VAL A 102 -15.68 4.07 -22.47
CA VAL A 102 -14.29 4.38 -22.86
C VAL A 102 -14.08 5.88 -23.16
N ARG A 103 -15.06 6.54 -23.78
CA ARG A 103 -14.97 8.00 -24.06
C ARG A 103 -14.93 8.83 -22.76
N ALA A 104 -15.71 8.47 -21.75
CA ALA A 104 -15.72 9.14 -20.44
C ALA A 104 -14.43 8.84 -19.68
N TRP A 105 -13.97 7.58 -19.67
CA TRP A 105 -12.70 7.17 -19.09
C TRP A 105 -11.53 7.95 -19.70
N ARG A 106 -11.41 8.02 -21.03
CA ARG A 106 -10.34 8.78 -21.71
C ARG A 106 -10.33 10.26 -21.31
N ARG A 107 -11.52 10.89 -21.14
CA ARG A 107 -11.63 12.28 -20.67
C ARG A 107 -11.15 12.43 -19.23
N GLY A 108 -11.57 11.53 -18.33
CA GLY A 108 -11.14 11.51 -16.93
C GLY A 108 -9.64 11.30 -16.81
N VAL A 109 -9.10 10.28 -17.45
CA VAL A 109 -7.66 9.95 -17.43
C VAL A 109 -6.80 11.11 -17.94
N ARG A 110 -7.17 11.74 -19.06
CA ARG A 110 -6.44 12.89 -19.63
C ARG A 110 -6.27 14.03 -18.61
N ARG A 111 -7.28 14.28 -17.79
CA ARG A 111 -7.27 15.32 -16.75
C ARG A 111 -6.54 14.86 -15.49
N ALA A 112 -6.83 13.66 -15.01
CA ALA A 112 -6.20 13.10 -13.82
C ALA A 112 -4.69 12.93 -13.99
N THR A 113 -4.23 12.35 -15.12
CA THR A 113 -2.78 12.20 -15.41
C THR A 113 -2.09 13.56 -15.60
N GLY A 114 -2.79 14.53 -16.20
CA GLY A 114 -2.32 15.91 -16.26
C GLY A 114 -2.18 16.54 -14.89
N THR A 115 -3.14 16.30 -13.98
CA THR A 115 -3.09 16.76 -12.59
C THR A 115 -1.96 16.10 -11.83
N ALA A 116 -1.77 14.77 -11.97
CA ALA A 116 -0.64 14.06 -11.35
C ALA A 116 0.71 14.65 -11.78
N PHE A 117 0.89 14.91 -13.08
CA PHE A 117 2.09 15.56 -13.61
C PHE A 117 2.29 16.96 -13.00
N THR A 118 1.23 17.77 -12.88
CA THR A 118 1.30 19.12 -12.29
C THR A 118 1.63 19.06 -10.80
N VAL A 119 1.06 18.13 -10.04
CA VAL A 119 1.41 17.91 -8.62
C VAL A 119 2.87 17.46 -8.52
N GLY A 120 3.32 16.56 -9.40
CA GLY A 120 4.72 16.16 -9.50
C GLY A 120 5.66 17.34 -9.79
N LEU A 121 5.26 18.26 -10.67
CA LEU A 121 6.03 19.46 -10.99
C LEU A 121 6.09 20.40 -9.77
N ALA A 122 4.97 20.65 -9.10
CA ALA A 122 4.93 21.51 -7.92
C ALA A 122 5.76 20.95 -6.76
N THR A 123 5.62 19.65 -6.46
CA THR A 123 6.43 18.97 -5.43
C THR A 123 7.89 18.85 -5.86
N GLY A 124 8.17 18.70 -7.15
CA GLY A 124 9.52 18.70 -7.72
C GLY A 124 10.21 20.05 -7.50
N ILE A 125 9.55 21.15 -7.83
CA ILE A 125 10.05 22.51 -7.60
C ILE A 125 10.31 22.74 -6.10
N ALA A 126 9.38 22.35 -5.22
CA ALA A 126 9.58 22.46 -3.77
C ALA A 126 10.76 21.62 -3.29
N THR A 127 10.96 20.42 -3.84
CA THR A 127 12.11 19.55 -3.55
C THR A 127 13.43 20.17 -4.03
N LEU A 128 13.43 20.77 -5.23
CA LEU A 128 14.61 21.50 -5.76
C LEU A 128 14.96 22.74 -4.91
N ALA A 129 13.96 23.48 -4.44
CA ALA A 129 14.20 24.60 -3.53
C ALA A 129 14.81 24.13 -2.21
N ALA A 130 14.47 22.94 -1.71
CA ALA A 130 15.07 22.39 -0.50
C ALA A 130 16.54 21.97 -0.68
N VAL A 131 17.03 21.76 -1.91
CA VAL A 131 18.43 21.38 -2.19
C VAL A 131 19.41 22.42 -1.67
N THR A 132 19.08 23.71 -1.77
CA THR A 132 19.92 24.82 -1.31
C THR A 132 20.10 24.81 0.22
N LEU A 133 19.12 24.27 0.96
CA LEU A 133 19.15 24.16 2.42
C LEU A 133 19.84 22.89 2.91
N LEU A 134 19.73 21.78 2.15
CA LEU A 134 20.23 20.48 2.55
C LEU A 134 21.72 20.31 2.25
N GLY A 135 22.19 20.75 1.09
CA GLY A 135 23.58 20.62 0.66
C GLY A 135 24.10 19.17 0.59
N GLY A 136 25.36 19.01 0.24
CA GLY A 136 26.08 17.73 0.28
C GLY A 136 25.36 16.52 -0.31
N THR A 137 25.49 15.38 0.34
CA THR A 137 24.91 14.10 -0.12
C THR A 137 23.38 14.09 -0.14
N ALA A 138 22.73 14.75 0.84
CA ALA A 138 21.28 14.86 0.87
C ALA A 138 20.79 15.76 -0.28
N GLY A 139 21.44 16.91 -0.49
CA GLY A 139 21.12 17.81 -1.60
C GLY A 139 21.23 17.11 -2.96
N ALA A 140 22.26 16.28 -3.16
CA ALA A 140 22.43 15.50 -4.38
C ALA A 140 21.28 14.50 -4.62
N ALA A 141 20.82 13.78 -3.59
CA ALA A 141 19.67 12.88 -3.68
C ALA A 141 18.37 13.65 -4.01
N PHE A 142 18.16 14.79 -3.34
CA PHE A 142 16.98 15.62 -3.56
C PHE A 142 16.99 16.34 -4.92
N LEU A 143 18.15 16.67 -5.46
CA LEU A 143 18.29 17.19 -6.82
C LEU A 143 17.81 16.14 -7.85
N GLY A 144 18.31 14.90 -7.75
CA GLY A 144 17.88 13.82 -8.62
C GLY A 144 16.37 13.54 -8.52
N LEU A 145 15.83 13.52 -7.31
CA LEU A 145 14.40 13.34 -7.07
C LEU A 145 13.58 14.51 -7.65
N GLY A 146 13.92 15.75 -7.31
CA GLY A 146 13.15 16.93 -7.70
C GLY A 146 13.00 17.07 -9.21
N LEU A 147 14.07 16.78 -9.96
CA LEU A 147 14.08 16.78 -11.42
C LEU A 147 13.13 15.73 -12.03
N THR A 148 12.90 14.62 -11.32
CA THR A 148 12.19 13.47 -11.86
C THR A 148 10.82 13.20 -11.24
N LEU A 149 10.42 13.92 -10.19
CA LEU A 149 9.11 13.79 -9.56
C LEU A 149 7.93 13.88 -10.53
N PRO A 150 7.91 14.78 -11.54
CA PRO A 150 6.81 14.81 -12.51
C PRO A 150 6.64 13.49 -13.27
N LEU A 151 7.77 12.83 -13.60
CA LEU A 151 7.78 11.57 -14.34
C LEU A 151 7.29 10.41 -13.44
N LEU A 152 7.72 10.38 -12.19
CA LEU A 152 7.30 9.41 -11.18
C LEU A 152 5.78 9.50 -10.93
N MET A 153 5.25 10.72 -10.75
CA MET A 153 3.81 10.92 -10.54
C MET A 153 3.00 10.54 -11.78
N LEU A 154 3.52 10.83 -12.96
CA LEU A 154 2.86 10.46 -14.22
C LEU A 154 2.83 8.94 -14.40
N GLN A 155 3.93 8.24 -14.11
CA GLN A 155 4.00 6.77 -14.18
C GLN A 155 2.98 6.13 -13.24
N ASP A 156 2.96 6.53 -11.95
CA ASP A 156 2.00 6.00 -10.98
C ASP A 156 0.55 6.26 -11.41
N SER A 157 0.27 7.42 -12.00
CA SER A 157 -1.08 7.76 -12.46
C SER A 157 -1.59 6.84 -13.58
N TRP A 158 -0.71 6.31 -14.43
CA TRP A 158 -1.08 5.32 -15.45
C TRP A 158 -1.49 3.99 -14.83
N ARG A 159 -0.79 3.53 -13.82
CA ARG A 159 -1.11 2.31 -13.08
C ARG A 159 -2.57 2.35 -12.60
N PHE A 160 -2.97 3.40 -11.89
CA PHE A 160 -4.34 3.58 -11.42
C PHE A 160 -5.36 3.82 -12.54
N SER A 161 -4.95 4.50 -13.62
CA SER A 161 -5.79 4.69 -14.81
C SER A 161 -6.19 3.36 -15.46
N PHE A 162 -5.24 2.41 -15.54
CA PHE A 162 -5.50 1.06 -16.05
C PHE A 162 -6.36 0.24 -15.11
N PHE A 163 -6.17 0.36 -13.79
CA PHE A 163 -7.06 -0.29 -12.83
C PHE A 163 -8.50 0.25 -12.92
N ALA A 164 -8.69 1.55 -13.06
CA ALA A 164 -10.02 2.14 -13.28
C ALA A 164 -10.71 1.60 -14.54
N ALA A 165 -9.94 1.32 -15.59
CA ALA A 165 -10.45 0.68 -16.81
C ALA A 165 -10.68 -0.83 -16.68
N GLY A 166 -10.30 -1.46 -15.56
CA GLY A 166 -10.30 -2.91 -15.41
C GLY A 166 -9.23 -3.63 -16.24
N ARG A 167 -8.19 -2.89 -16.66
CA ARG A 167 -7.07 -3.37 -17.49
C ARG A 167 -5.81 -3.61 -16.65
N GLY A 168 -5.90 -4.40 -15.59
CA GLY A 168 -4.79 -4.67 -14.67
C GLY A 168 -3.52 -5.22 -15.34
N GLY A 169 -3.66 -5.98 -16.43
CA GLY A 169 -2.51 -6.44 -17.23
C GLY A 169 -1.68 -5.30 -17.85
N HIS A 170 -2.30 -4.14 -18.16
CA HIS A 170 -1.56 -2.96 -18.65
C HIS A 170 -0.83 -2.26 -17.49
N ALA A 171 -1.39 -2.26 -16.29
CA ALA A 171 -0.69 -1.76 -15.09
C ALA A 171 0.55 -2.62 -14.81
N PHE A 172 0.37 -3.94 -14.75
CA PHE A 172 1.47 -4.90 -14.58
C PHE A 172 2.58 -4.73 -15.63
N LEU A 173 2.21 -4.58 -16.91
CA LEU A 173 3.19 -4.37 -17.98
C LEU A 173 3.93 -3.04 -17.80
N ASN A 174 3.23 -1.98 -17.38
CA ASN A 174 3.83 -0.67 -17.15
C ASN A 174 4.85 -0.70 -16.01
N ASP A 175 4.53 -1.32 -14.87
CA ASP A 175 5.44 -1.51 -13.74
C ASP A 175 6.61 -2.45 -14.12
N SER A 176 6.35 -3.47 -14.93
CA SER A 176 7.40 -4.35 -15.45
C SER A 176 8.39 -3.62 -16.36
N ILE A 177 7.91 -2.72 -17.22
CA ILE A 177 8.77 -1.86 -18.05
C ILE A 177 9.67 -0.98 -17.17
N TRP A 178 9.09 -0.39 -16.11
CA TRP A 178 9.87 0.41 -15.17
C TRP A 178 10.97 -0.42 -14.50
N GLY A 179 10.64 -1.56 -13.90
CA GLY A 179 11.61 -2.44 -13.26
C GLY A 179 12.69 -2.95 -14.23
N ALA A 180 12.29 -3.36 -15.44
CA ALA A 180 13.18 -3.85 -16.48
C ALA A 180 14.14 -2.78 -17.05
N THR A 181 13.78 -1.51 -16.96
CA THR A 181 14.67 -0.40 -17.37
C THR A 181 15.51 0.13 -16.22
N LEU A 182 14.97 0.14 -15.01
CA LEU A 182 15.63 0.68 -13.83
C LEU A 182 16.85 -0.16 -13.40
N LEU A 183 16.70 -1.47 -13.24
CA LEU A 183 17.79 -2.32 -12.77
C LEU A 183 19.01 -2.28 -13.71
N PRO A 184 18.86 -2.43 -15.05
CA PRO A 184 19.99 -2.26 -15.97
C PRO A 184 20.60 -0.84 -15.93
N ALA A 185 19.78 0.21 -15.76
CA ALA A 185 20.29 1.58 -15.65
C ALA A 185 21.20 1.76 -14.43
N LEU A 186 20.81 1.21 -13.27
CA LEU A 186 21.64 1.25 -12.07
C LEU A 186 22.93 0.45 -12.24
N VAL A 187 22.86 -0.72 -12.90
CA VAL A 187 24.05 -1.54 -13.21
C VAL A 187 24.98 -0.76 -14.12
N LEU A 188 24.46 -0.14 -15.19
CA LEU A 188 25.25 0.65 -16.12
C LEU A 188 25.96 1.83 -15.44
N LEU A 189 25.25 2.57 -14.58
CA LEU A 189 25.83 3.66 -13.81
C LEU A 189 27.00 3.19 -12.92
N ARG A 190 26.88 2.01 -12.33
CA ARG A 190 27.98 1.43 -11.55
C ARG A 190 29.14 1.04 -12.44
N MET A 191 28.90 0.39 -13.58
CA MET A 191 29.93 -0.04 -14.51
C MET A 191 30.70 1.14 -15.15
N THR A 192 30.03 2.27 -15.34
CA THR A 192 30.62 3.49 -15.93
C THR A 192 31.24 4.42 -14.88
N GLY A 193 31.32 4.03 -13.60
CA GLY A 193 31.91 4.83 -12.54
C GLY A 193 31.04 5.98 -12.02
N HIS A 194 29.78 6.04 -12.44
CA HIS A 194 28.82 7.09 -12.00
C HIS A 194 27.95 6.65 -10.82
N ALA A 195 28.39 5.67 -10.03
CA ALA A 195 27.67 5.18 -8.86
C ALA A 195 27.69 6.19 -7.72
N ASN A 196 26.76 7.13 -7.73
CA ASN A 196 26.52 8.06 -6.63
C ASN A 196 25.02 8.30 -6.44
N VAL A 197 24.66 8.91 -5.31
CA VAL A 197 23.25 9.06 -4.93
C VAL A 197 22.44 9.93 -5.90
N PHE A 198 23.06 10.96 -6.49
CA PHE A 198 22.38 11.78 -7.51
C PHE A 198 21.96 10.95 -8.71
N TRP A 199 22.93 10.26 -9.34
CA TRP A 199 22.66 9.48 -10.54
C TRP A 199 21.70 8.32 -10.28
N PHE A 200 21.78 7.68 -9.10
CA PHE A 200 20.88 6.60 -8.75
C PHE A 200 19.44 7.09 -8.53
N THR A 201 19.27 8.22 -7.83
CA THR A 201 17.95 8.83 -7.63
C THR A 201 17.38 9.37 -8.95
N PHE A 202 18.23 10.00 -9.77
CA PHE A 202 17.84 10.48 -11.08
C PHE A 202 17.42 9.33 -12.02
N ALA A 203 18.21 8.26 -12.10
CA ALA A 203 17.89 7.08 -12.92
C ALA A 203 16.58 6.43 -12.48
N TRP A 204 16.34 6.35 -11.16
CA TRP A 204 15.08 5.82 -10.62
C TRP A 204 13.87 6.57 -11.17
N GLY A 205 13.90 7.89 -11.20
CA GLY A 205 12.79 8.67 -11.74
C GLY A 205 12.81 8.81 -13.26
N ALA A 206 13.98 8.88 -13.91
CA ALA A 206 14.09 8.96 -15.36
C ALA A 206 13.55 7.69 -16.04
N THR A 207 13.81 6.51 -15.48
CA THR A 207 13.26 5.25 -15.99
C THR A 207 11.75 5.13 -15.76
N ALA A 208 11.21 5.74 -14.68
CA ALA A 208 9.77 5.93 -14.55
C ALA A 208 9.19 6.77 -15.69
N GLY A 209 9.96 7.74 -16.21
CA GLY A 209 9.60 8.49 -17.42
C GLY A 209 9.43 7.61 -18.67
N ILE A 210 10.28 6.59 -18.83
CA ILE A 210 10.14 5.60 -19.91
C ILE A 210 8.80 4.85 -19.78
N ALA A 211 8.50 4.36 -18.57
CA ALA A 211 7.24 3.70 -18.30
C ALA A 211 6.03 4.66 -18.42
N ALA A 212 6.19 5.95 -18.10
CA ALA A 212 5.16 6.96 -18.30
C ALA A 212 4.85 7.18 -19.78
N VAL A 213 5.87 7.21 -20.66
CA VAL A 213 5.70 7.27 -22.11
C VAL A 213 5.02 5.99 -22.61
N ALA A 214 5.46 4.81 -22.13
CA ALA A 214 4.79 3.55 -22.46
C ALA A 214 3.30 3.58 -22.04
N GLY A 215 2.96 4.16 -20.89
CA GLY A 215 1.58 4.36 -20.43
C GLY A 215 0.75 5.24 -21.36
N ILE A 216 1.34 6.31 -21.91
CA ILE A 216 0.71 7.15 -22.95
C ILE A 216 0.36 6.31 -24.18
N LEU A 217 1.32 5.50 -24.66
CA LEU A 217 1.13 4.64 -25.83
C LEU A 217 0.08 3.55 -25.57
N GLN A 218 0.14 2.88 -24.41
CA GLN A 218 -0.82 1.84 -24.01
C GLN A 218 -2.26 2.37 -23.89
N ALA A 219 -2.43 3.59 -23.37
CA ALA A 219 -3.73 4.21 -23.17
C ALA A 219 -4.26 4.90 -24.45
N GLY A 220 -3.38 5.34 -25.34
CA GLY A 220 -3.69 6.21 -26.46
C GLY A 220 -4.26 7.57 -26.01
N VAL A 221 -3.75 8.10 -24.88
CA VAL A 221 -4.25 9.32 -24.23
C VAL A 221 -3.07 10.18 -23.81
N LEU A 222 -3.05 11.43 -24.23
CA LEU A 222 -2.06 12.42 -23.79
C LEU A 222 -2.56 13.14 -22.52
N PRO A 223 -1.73 13.23 -21.46
CA PRO A 223 -2.01 14.06 -20.29
C PRO A 223 -2.27 15.52 -20.68
N ARG A 224 -3.17 16.19 -19.97
CA ARG A 224 -3.45 17.61 -20.20
C ARG A 224 -3.37 18.40 -18.88
N PRO A 225 -2.18 18.91 -18.52
CA PRO A 225 -1.98 19.73 -17.31
C PRO A 225 -2.85 21.00 -17.26
N ALA A 226 -3.19 21.58 -18.41
CA ALA A 226 -4.03 22.77 -18.50
C ALA A 226 -5.42 22.62 -17.82
N TYR A 227 -5.89 21.38 -17.65
CA TYR A 227 -7.16 21.09 -16.96
C TYR A 227 -7.02 20.73 -15.48
N THR A 228 -5.84 20.92 -14.89
CA THR A 228 -5.60 20.60 -13.47
C THR A 228 -6.54 21.35 -12.55
N TRP A 229 -6.71 22.67 -12.74
CA TRP A 229 -7.59 23.48 -11.91
C TRP A 229 -9.05 23.01 -11.99
N ASP A 230 -9.55 22.82 -13.21
CA ASP A 230 -10.87 22.23 -13.48
C ASP A 230 -11.10 20.90 -12.76
N TRP A 231 -10.06 20.03 -12.80
CA TRP A 231 -10.09 18.73 -12.14
C TRP A 231 -10.17 18.88 -10.63
N LEU A 232 -9.32 19.70 -10.04
CA LEU A 232 -9.26 19.91 -8.59
C LEU A 232 -10.56 20.52 -8.05
N VAL A 233 -11.09 21.54 -8.70
CA VAL A 233 -12.36 22.19 -8.30
C VAL A 233 -13.52 21.19 -8.38
N LYS A 234 -13.61 20.42 -9.48
CA LYS A 234 -14.70 19.47 -9.69
C LYS A 234 -14.67 18.27 -8.76
N HIS A 235 -13.50 17.90 -8.25
CA HIS A 235 -13.33 16.71 -7.40
C HIS A 235 -12.86 17.07 -5.99
N ARG A 236 -12.99 18.34 -5.57
CA ARG A 236 -12.53 18.84 -4.27
C ARG A 236 -13.08 18.06 -3.07
N ASP A 237 -14.32 17.57 -3.16
CA ASP A 237 -14.99 16.79 -2.12
C ASP A 237 -14.29 15.48 -1.78
N LEU A 238 -13.73 14.80 -2.78
CA LEU A 238 -12.92 13.58 -2.61
C LEU A 238 -11.43 13.91 -2.44
N GLY A 239 -10.91 14.81 -3.29
CA GLY A 239 -9.50 15.13 -3.34
C GLY A 239 -8.96 15.67 -2.01
N THR A 240 -9.68 16.59 -1.35
CA THR A 240 -9.25 17.12 -0.04
C THR A 240 -9.24 16.04 1.05
N ARG A 241 -10.21 15.14 1.06
CA ARG A 241 -10.28 14.04 2.04
C ARG A 241 -9.13 13.07 1.85
N TYR A 242 -8.91 12.59 0.64
CA TYR A 242 -7.82 11.66 0.32
C TYR A 242 -6.44 12.30 0.50
N LEU A 243 -6.29 13.59 0.14
CA LEU A 243 -5.07 14.33 0.40
C LEU A 243 -4.74 14.36 1.90
N LEU A 244 -5.72 14.73 2.74
CA LEU A 244 -5.54 14.78 4.19
C LEU A 244 -5.19 13.40 4.77
N GLU A 245 -5.91 12.35 4.37
CA GLU A 245 -5.68 10.98 4.83
C GLU A 245 -4.29 10.49 4.44
N GLY A 246 -3.91 10.61 3.17
CA GLY A 246 -2.60 10.21 2.66
C GLY A 246 -1.45 11.03 3.24
N THR A 247 -1.64 12.34 3.38
CA THR A 247 -0.63 13.26 3.93
C THR A 247 -0.38 12.99 5.41
N LEU A 248 -1.44 12.80 6.22
CA LEU A 248 -1.29 12.49 7.65
C LEU A 248 -0.52 11.18 7.88
N SER A 249 -0.85 10.12 7.14
CA SER A 249 -0.14 8.85 7.27
C SER A 249 1.33 8.96 6.86
N SER A 250 1.64 9.75 5.82
CA SER A 250 3.00 9.97 5.36
C SER A 250 3.80 10.92 6.25
N ALA A 251 3.15 11.93 6.84
CA ALA A 251 3.82 12.93 7.68
C ALA A 251 4.54 12.29 8.88
N VAL A 252 3.96 11.27 9.49
CA VAL A 252 4.59 10.54 10.61
C VAL A 252 5.88 9.86 10.18
N MET A 253 5.89 9.23 9.00
CA MET A 253 7.12 8.62 8.44
C MET A 253 8.17 9.67 8.09
N GLN A 254 7.75 10.81 7.56
CA GLN A 254 8.62 11.95 7.25
C GLN A 254 9.29 12.49 8.51
N VAL A 255 8.48 12.83 9.53
CA VAL A 255 8.99 13.36 10.81
C VAL A 255 10.02 12.42 11.43
N ARG A 256 9.77 11.11 11.41
CA ARG A 256 10.72 10.12 11.89
C ARG A 256 11.99 10.08 11.02
N GLY A 257 11.87 10.00 9.71
CA GLY A 257 13.01 9.92 8.79
C GLY A 257 13.92 11.13 8.88
N TYR A 258 13.35 12.32 8.76
CA TYR A 258 14.08 13.58 8.87
C TYR A 258 14.62 13.82 10.28
N GLY A 259 13.82 13.51 11.32
CA GLY A 259 14.25 13.63 12.70
C GLY A 259 15.46 12.72 13.00
N THR A 260 15.44 11.47 12.52
CA THR A 260 16.60 10.57 12.64
C THR A 260 17.81 11.12 11.91
N ALA A 261 17.64 11.69 10.70
CA ALA A 261 18.73 12.29 9.95
C ALA A 261 19.34 13.52 10.66
N LEU A 262 18.52 14.36 11.27
CA LEU A 262 18.96 15.55 12.00
C LEU A 262 19.68 15.20 13.30
N ILE A 263 19.22 14.18 14.01
CA ILE A 263 19.77 13.78 15.31
C ILE A 263 21.04 12.93 15.14
N LEU A 264 21.02 11.96 14.24
CA LEU A 264 22.04 10.91 14.14
C LEU A 264 22.81 10.92 12.81
N GLY A 265 22.42 11.78 11.87
CA GLY A 265 23.04 11.88 10.55
C GLY A 265 22.50 10.88 9.51
N LEU A 266 22.96 11.05 8.26
CA LEU A 266 22.47 10.25 7.11
C LEU A 266 22.86 8.79 7.19
N ALA A 267 24.03 8.44 7.75
CA ALA A 267 24.47 7.06 7.89
C ALA A 267 23.51 6.26 8.79
N ALA A 268 22.99 6.87 9.85
CA ALA A 268 22.02 6.25 10.74
C ALA A 268 20.70 5.92 10.00
N VAL A 269 20.22 6.84 9.16
CA VAL A 269 19.06 6.57 8.29
C VAL A 269 19.36 5.40 7.35
N GLY A 270 20.57 5.33 6.81
CA GLY A 270 21.03 4.22 5.97
C GLY A 270 20.99 2.89 6.71
N TYR A 271 21.49 2.82 7.96
CA TYR A 271 21.45 1.59 8.76
C TYR A 271 20.01 1.18 9.14
N VAL A 272 19.17 2.15 9.51
CA VAL A 272 17.74 1.89 9.76
C VAL A 272 17.08 1.33 8.50
N GLN A 273 17.34 1.92 7.33
CA GLN A 273 16.76 1.43 6.07
C GLN A 273 17.33 0.07 5.66
N ALA A 274 18.62 -0.18 5.92
CA ALA A 274 19.24 -1.49 5.71
C ALA A 274 18.57 -2.57 6.57
N SER A 275 18.26 -2.27 7.83
CA SER A 275 17.51 -3.20 8.69
C SER A 275 16.08 -3.48 8.16
N VAL A 276 15.41 -2.48 7.60
CA VAL A 276 14.11 -2.66 6.93
C VAL A 276 14.26 -3.55 5.68
N THR A 277 15.33 -3.43 4.93
CA THR A 277 15.60 -4.27 3.76
C THR A 277 15.78 -5.74 4.16
N LEU A 278 16.46 -6.03 5.29
CA LEU A 278 16.61 -7.39 5.83
C LEU A 278 15.26 -8.04 6.18
N VAL A 279 14.30 -7.28 6.68
CA VAL A 279 12.96 -7.79 6.99
C VAL A 279 11.97 -7.69 5.81
N GLY A 280 12.44 -7.26 4.65
CA GLY A 280 11.64 -7.14 3.42
C GLY A 280 10.76 -8.36 3.10
N PRO A 281 11.25 -9.62 3.20
CA PRO A 281 10.43 -10.82 3.00
C PRO A 281 9.19 -10.87 3.90
N MET A 282 9.27 -10.39 5.14
CA MET A 282 8.12 -10.33 6.05
C MET A 282 7.10 -9.27 5.64
N THR A 283 7.55 -8.17 5.05
CA THR A 283 6.65 -7.15 4.49
C THR A 283 5.85 -7.73 3.32
N ILE A 284 6.50 -8.45 2.41
CA ILE A 284 5.84 -9.11 1.27
C ILE A 284 4.83 -10.16 1.77
N LEU A 285 5.23 -10.98 2.75
CA LEU A 285 4.34 -11.98 3.36
C LEU A 285 3.10 -11.33 3.98
N SER A 286 3.29 -10.23 4.74
CA SER A 286 2.19 -9.50 5.39
C SER A 286 1.21 -8.91 4.37
N LEU A 287 1.71 -8.33 3.28
CA LEU A 287 0.89 -7.81 2.19
C LEU A 287 0.09 -8.93 1.49
N GLY A 288 0.75 -10.05 1.17
CA GLY A 288 0.11 -11.22 0.57
C GLY A 288 -0.98 -11.82 1.47
N MET A 289 -0.67 -11.96 2.77
CA MET A 289 -1.65 -12.45 3.75
C MET A 289 -2.86 -11.51 3.88
N GLY A 290 -2.67 -10.19 3.84
CA GLY A 290 -3.76 -9.21 3.88
C GLY A 290 -4.81 -9.42 2.78
N LEU A 291 -4.38 -9.78 1.58
CA LEU A 291 -5.26 -10.04 0.44
C LEU A 291 -6.14 -11.29 0.62
N VAL A 292 -5.66 -12.28 1.36
CA VAL A 292 -6.37 -13.56 1.59
C VAL A 292 -7.19 -13.51 2.88
N THR A 293 -6.63 -12.96 3.95
CA THR A 293 -7.23 -13.02 5.28
C THR A 293 -8.49 -12.16 5.41
N LEU A 294 -8.57 -11.01 4.74
CA LEU A 294 -9.73 -10.12 4.85
C LEU A 294 -11.01 -10.74 4.24
N PRO A 295 -11.01 -11.28 3.00
CA PRO A 295 -12.18 -11.96 2.45
C PRO A 295 -12.58 -13.18 3.26
N GLU A 296 -11.60 -13.97 3.75
CA GLU A 296 -11.87 -15.16 4.54
C GLU A 296 -12.44 -14.80 5.92
N ALA A 297 -11.91 -13.77 6.58
CA ALA A 297 -12.48 -13.24 7.81
C ALA A 297 -13.95 -12.83 7.64
N ALA A 298 -14.27 -12.12 6.57
CA ALA A 298 -15.63 -11.71 6.25
C ALA A 298 -16.56 -12.93 5.97
N ARG A 299 -16.03 -13.98 5.34
CA ARG A 299 -16.73 -15.23 5.09
C ARG A 299 -17.02 -16.00 6.39
N ILE A 300 -16.00 -16.14 7.25
CA ILE A 300 -16.12 -16.80 8.57
C ILE A 300 -17.09 -16.03 9.46
N LEU A 301 -17.04 -14.72 9.48
CA LEU A 301 -17.96 -13.87 10.23
C LEU A 301 -19.42 -14.11 9.87
N ARG A 302 -19.70 -14.39 8.58
CA ARG A 302 -21.07 -14.69 8.10
C ARG A 302 -21.49 -16.13 8.35
N ARG A 303 -20.61 -17.13 8.12
CA ARG A 303 -20.96 -18.55 8.14
C ARG A 303 -20.77 -19.20 9.51
N SER A 304 -19.72 -18.83 10.23
CA SER A 304 -19.30 -19.44 11.49
C SER A 304 -18.81 -18.41 12.50
N PRO A 305 -19.69 -17.51 12.99
CA PRO A 305 -19.28 -16.37 13.83
C PRO A 305 -18.49 -16.77 15.08
N ARG A 306 -18.74 -17.98 15.64
CA ARG A 306 -18.01 -18.48 16.82
C ARG A 306 -16.51 -18.69 16.57
N GLN A 307 -16.14 -19.02 15.33
CA GLN A 307 -14.75 -19.27 14.93
C GLN A 307 -14.01 -17.98 14.54
N PHE A 308 -14.73 -16.87 14.33
CA PHE A 308 -14.17 -15.62 13.84
C PHE A 308 -13.05 -15.05 14.73
N PRO A 309 -13.18 -14.95 16.07
CA PRO A 309 -12.08 -14.47 16.91
C PRO A 309 -10.87 -15.41 16.88
N VAL A 310 -11.11 -16.73 16.84
CA VAL A 310 -10.02 -17.72 16.75
C VAL A 310 -9.25 -17.54 15.43
N PHE A 311 -9.95 -17.35 14.32
CA PHE A 311 -9.31 -17.06 13.04
C PHE A 311 -8.43 -15.79 13.11
N CYS A 312 -8.93 -14.71 13.69
CA CYS A 312 -8.14 -13.48 13.87
C CYS A 312 -6.90 -13.70 14.75
N CYS A 313 -7.03 -14.51 15.82
CA CYS A 313 -5.88 -14.90 16.65
C CYS A 313 -4.86 -15.74 15.86
N LEU A 314 -5.32 -16.70 15.04
CA LEU A 314 -4.43 -17.53 14.22
C LEU A 314 -3.68 -16.70 13.17
N VAL A 315 -4.33 -15.72 12.54
CA VAL A 315 -3.66 -14.79 11.62
C VAL A 315 -2.56 -14.02 12.33
N SER A 316 -2.85 -13.47 13.51
CA SER A 316 -1.83 -12.77 14.32
C SER A 316 -0.69 -13.70 14.74
N ALA A 317 -1.02 -14.86 15.25
CA ALA A 317 -0.01 -15.82 15.71
C ALA A 317 0.88 -16.29 14.54
N GLY A 318 0.29 -16.62 13.39
CA GLY A 318 1.02 -17.07 12.20
C GLY A 318 2.01 -16.03 11.69
N LEU A 319 1.57 -14.77 11.54
CA LEU A 319 2.46 -13.69 11.08
C LEU A 319 3.53 -13.35 12.13
N SER A 320 3.20 -13.36 13.42
CA SER A 320 4.16 -13.10 14.49
C SER A 320 5.21 -14.20 14.59
N LEU A 321 4.80 -15.47 14.51
CA LEU A 321 5.72 -16.61 14.51
C LEU A 321 6.62 -16.62 13.28
N ALA A 322 6.07 -16.29 12.10
CA ALA A 322 6.88 -16.13 10.88
C ALA A 322 7.90 -15.00 11.03
N GLY A 323 7.48 -13.85 11.59
CA GLY A 323 8.37 -12.73 11.87
C GLY A 323 9.47 -13.08 12.88
N LEU A 324 9.14 -13.81 13.95
CA LEU A 324 10.10 -14.29 14.95
C LEU A 324 11.09 -15.27 14.33
N ALA A 325 10.59 -16.26 13.57
CA ALA A 325 11.42 -17.25 12.89
C ALA A 325 12.39 -16.58 11.92
N TRP A 326 11.92 -15.61 11.13
CA TRP A 326 12.77 -14.82 10.24
C TRP A 326 13.81 -14.02 11.01
N GLY A 327 13.42 -13.38 12.13
CA GLY A 327 14.36 -12.69 13.03
C GLY A 327 15.46 -13.58 13.54
N ILE A 328 15.15 -14.84 13.94
CA ILE A 328 16.15 -15.83 14.34
C ILE A 328 17.07 -16.19 13.18
N VAL A 329 16.52 -16.38 11.96
CA VAL A 329 17.30 -16.59 10.75
C VAL A 329 18.28 -15.43 10.50
N LEU A 330 17.83 -14.19 10.68
CA LEU A 330 18.70 -13.01 10.52
C LEU A 330 19.76 -12.93 11.61
N LEU A 331 19.43 -13.19 12.87
CA LEU A 331 20.39 -13.17 13.99
C LEU A 331 21.53 -14.16 13.78
N VAL A 332 21.21 -15.35 13.24
CA VAL A 332 22.20 -16.38 12.96
C VAL A 332 22.89 -16.14 11.62
N GLY A 333 22.15 -15.73 10.61
CA GLY A 333 22.60 -15.70 9.22
C GLY A 333 23.35 -14.42 8.84
N VAL A 334 23.02 -13.25 9.44
CA VAL A 334 23.69 -11.98 9.09
C VAL A 334 25.19 -12.05 9.32
N PRO A 335 25.72 -12.51 10.48
CA PRO A 335 27.15 -12.65 10.67
C PRO A 335 27.76 -13.80 9.87
N ARG A 336 26.97 -14.77 9.38
CA ARG A 336 27.42 -15.93 8.59
C ARG A 336 27.36 -15.75 7.08
N GLY A 337 27.06 -14.55 6.60
CA GLY A 337 27.12 -14.25 5.17
C GLY A 337 25.86 -13.56 4.60
N ILE A 338 24.67 -13.69 5.22
CA ILE A 338 23.48 -12.96 4.76
C ILE A 338 23.72 -11.46 4.78
N GLY A 339 24.42 -10.93 5.81
CA GLY A 339 24.75 -9.52 5.91
C GLY A 339 25.55 -9.04 4.70
N HIS A 340 26.57 -9.78 4.31
CA HIS A 340 27.37 -9.48 3.13
C HIS A 340 26.55 -9.64 1.83
N ALA A 341 25.78 -10.72 1.73
CA ALA A 341 24.98 -11.01 0.53
C ALA A 341 23.88 -9.98 0.27
N VAL A 342 23.24 -9.45 1.33
CA VAL A 342 22.10 -8.50 1.20
C VAL A 342 22.56 -7.05 1.30
N LEU A 343 23.49 -6.73 2.19
CA LEU A 343 23.89 -5.34 2.49
C LEU A 343 25.27 -4.95 1.95
N GLY A 344 26.04 -5.90 1.41
CA GLY A 344 27.33 -5.66 0.79
C GLY A 344 28.46 -5.47 1.81
N SER A 345 28.99 -4.25 1.93
CA SER A 345 30.19 -3.98 2.72
C SER A 345 30.01 -4.16 4.22
N ALA A 346 31.11 -4.50 4.91
CA ALA A 346 31.15 -4.62 6.36
C ALA A 346 30.75 -3.33 7.08
N ASP A 347 31.03 -2.19 6.47
CA ASP A 347 30.72 -0.86 7.02
C ASP A 347 29.20 -0.59 7.04
N VAL A 348 28.41 -1.38 6.32
CA VAL A 348 26.94 -1.29 6.34
C VAL A 348 26.35 -2.38 7.22
N TRP A 349 26.69 -3.68 6.99
CA TRP A 349 26.00 -4.74 7.69
C TRP A 349 26.39 -4.88 9.17
N ARG A 350 27.64 -4.56 9.55
CA ARG A 350 28.05 -4.62 10.98
C ARG A 350 27.29 -3.66 11.86
N PRO A 351 27.16 -2.34 11.53
CA PRO A 351 26.34 -1.42 12.32
C PRO A 351 24.83 -1.72 12.22
N THR A 352 24.38 -2.42 11.16
CA THR A 352 22.99 -2.82 11.00
C THR A 352 22.65 -4.06 11.85
N TYR A 353 23.62 -4.92 12.16
CA TYR A 353 23.36 -6.19 12.85
C TYR A 353 22.69 -6.01 14.22
N PRO A 354 23.11 -5.09 15.12
CA PRO A 354 22.43 -4.85 16.39
C PRO A 354 20.95 -4.48 16.23
N LEU A 355 20.58 -3.89 15.08
CA LEU A 355 19.20 -3.49 14.77
C LEU A 355 18.28 -4.66 14.45
N VAL A 356 18.79 -5.87 14.24
CA VAL A 356 17.99 -7.06 13.91
C VAL A 356 17.03 -7.40 15.05
N ILE A 357 17.46 -7.29 16.30
CA ILE A 357 16.60 -7.58 17.46
C ILE A 357 15.41 -6.61 17.55
N PRO A 358 15.62 -5.27 17.64
CA PRO A 358 14.49 -4.35 17.74
C PRO A 358 13.62 -4.36 16.47
N GLN A 359 14.20 -4.62 15.29
CA GLN A 359 13.44 -4.76 14.05
C GLN A 359 12.56 -6.03 14.06
N THR A 360 13.04 -7.13 14.64
CA THR A 360 12.25 -8.34 14.84
C THR A 360 11.08 -8.07 15.79
N ILE A 361 11.32 -7.39 16.90
CA ILE A 361 10.26 -6.99 17.85
C ILE A 361 9.20 -6.14 17.15
N TYR A 362 9.61 -5.19 16.30
CA TYR A 362 8.71 -4.38 15.48
C TYR A 362 7.84 -5.25 14.56
N VAL A 363 8.46 -6.18 13.80
CA VAL A 363 7.75 -7.07 12.87
C VAL A 363 6.76 -7.99 13.59
N VAL A 364 7.16 -8.56 14.74
CA VAL A 364 6.29 -9.40 15.58
C VAL A 364 5.08 -8.60 16.07
N GLY A 365 5.28 -7.36 16.53
CA GLY A 365 4.19 -6.47 16.93
C GLY A 365 3.23 -6.15 15.78
N GLY A 366 3.75 -5.95 14.58
CA GLY A 366 2.96 -5.80 13.36
C GLY A 366 2.11 -7.03 13.05
N GLY A 367 2.67 -8.22 13.21
CA GLY A 367 1.96 -9.49 13.09
C GLY A 367 0.80 -9.60 14.10
N ILE A 368 1.04 -9.24 15.36
CA ILE A 368 0.00 -9.22 16.40
C ILE A 368 -1.14 -8.26 16.01
N ALA A 369 -0.83 -7.09 15.47
CA ALA A 369 -1.83 -6.11 15.05
C ALA A 369 -2.69 -6.59 13.86
N ALA A 370 -2.12 -7.39 12.97
CA ALA A 370 -2.72 -7.77 11.69
C ALA A 370 -4.07 -8.49 11.83
N GLY A 371 -4.18 -9.47 12.74
CA GLY A 371 -5.44 -10.22 12.92
C GLY A 371 -6.57 -9.36 13.49
N ALA A 372 -6.27 -8.48 14.47
CA ALA A 372 -7.24 -7.55 15.02
C ALA A 372 -7.70 -6.52 13.96
N GLY A 373 -6.75 -6.00 13.17
CA GLY A 373 -7.05 -5.10 12.05
C GLY A 373 -7.94 -5.77 11.00
N THR A 374 -7.59 -6.98 10.56
CA THR A 374 -8.41 -7.79 9.65
C THR A 374 -9.83 -7.99 10.20
N GLY A 375 -9.93 -8.31 11.50
CA GLY A 375 -11.21 -8.49 12.16
C GLY A 375 -12.05 -7.22 12.21
N LEU A 376 -11.47 -6.07 12.53
CA LEU A 376 -12.15 -4.77 12.53
C LEU A 376 -12.65 -4.40 11.13
N HIS A 377 -11.83 -4.60 10.10
CA HIS A 377 -12.24 -4.36 8.71
C HIS A 377 -13.38 -5.28 8.28
N ALA A 378 -13.31 -6.58 8.61
CA ALA A 378 -14.36 -7.55 8.29
C ALA A 378 -15.70 -7.24 8.97
N MET A 379 -15.67 -6.63 10.16
CA MET A 379 -16.84 -6.13 10.88
C MET A 379 -17.37 -4.78 10.39
N GLY A 380 -16.70 -4.13 9.42
CA GLY A 380 -17.03 -2.77 8.96
C GLY A 380 -16.62 -1.66 9.94
N ALA A 381 -15.82 -1.96 10.95
CA ALA A 381 -15.37 -1.02 11.99
C ALA A 381 -14.03 -0.32 11.64
N ALA A 382 -13.80 -0.01 10.37
CA ALA A 382 -12.55 0.56 9.84
C ALA A 382 -12.11 1.85 10.56
N ARG A 383 -13.06 2.70 11.02
CA ARG A 383 -12.76 3.92 11.79
C ARG A 383 -12.03 3.61 13.12
N ARG A 384 -12.29 2.46 13.75
CA ARG A 384 -11.63 2.04 14.99
C ARG A 384 -10.20 1.60 14.71
N SER A 385 -9.98 0.83 13.64
CA SER A 385 -8.65 0.44 13.18
C SER A 385 -7.81 1.66 12.79
N LEU A 386 -8.40 2.64 12.10
CA LEU A 386 -7.72 3.89 11.74
C LEU A 386 -7.28 4.69 12.97
N ARG A 387 -8.14 4.82 14.00
CA ARG A 387 -7.77 5.48 15.25
C ARG A 387 -6.56 4.80 15.92
N ALA A 388 -6.59 3.47 16.03
CA ALA A 388 -5.49 2.71 16.59
C ALA A 388 -4.18 2.90 15.81
N ALA A 389 -4.27 2.92 14.46
CA ALA A 389 -3.13 3.16 13.59
C ALA A 389 -2.54 4.57 13.78
N ILE A 390 -3.37 5.61 13.88
CA ILE A 390 -2.91 6.99 14.09
C ILE A 390 -2.23 7.12 15.46
N ILE A 391 -2.85 6.64 16.52
CA ILE A 391 -2.27 6.71 17.88
C ILE A 391 -0.94 5.94 17.92
N GLY A 392 -0.91 4.72 17.39
CA GLY A 392 0.31 3.91 17.31
C GLY A 392 1.41 4.60 16.52
N ALA A 393 1.07 5.24 15.39
CA ALA A 393 2.03 5.95 14.55
C ALA A 393 2.60 7.20 15.23
N LEU A 394 1.78 7.97 15.95
CA LEU A 394 2.24 9.14 16.71
C LEU A 394 3.18 8.72 17.84
N ILE A 395 2.83 7.68 18.61
CA ILE A 395 3.68 7.12 19.66
C ILE A 395 4.97 6.58 19.05
N ALA A 396 4.89 5.85 17.92
CA ALA A 396 6.05 5.35 17.22
C ALA A 396 7.02 6.47 16.80
N ALA A 397 6.50 7.56 16.22
CA ALA A 397 7.32 8.70 15.84
C ALA A 397 7.98 9.37 17.06
N SER A 398 7.20 9.67 18.10
CA SER A 398 7.70 10.33 19.32
C SER A 398 8.73 9.46 20.04
N CYS A 399 8.42 8.19 20.30
CA CYS A 399 9.35 7.26 20.96
C CYS A 399 10.59 6.97 20.11
N SER A 400 10.46 6.94 18.77
CA SER A 400 11.59 6.76 17.87
C SER A 400 12.56 7.94 17.93
N LEU A 401 12.07 9.18 17.97
CA LEU A 401 12.90 10.37 18.08
C LEU A 401 13.54 10.50 19.48
N VAL A 402 12.78 10.24 20.54
CA VAL A 402 13.32 10.19 21.91
C VAL A 402 14.38 9.09 22.02
N GLY A 403 14.09 7.90 21.48
CA GLY A 403 15.05 6.80 21.43
C GLY A 403 16.32 7.16 20.65
N ALA A 404 16.19 7.92 19.54
CA ALA A 404 17.34 8.42 18.79
C ALA A 404 18.27 9.29 19.65
N VAL A 405 17.70 10.16 20.47
CA VAL A 405 18.49 11.05 21.36
C VAL A 405 19.12 10.26 22.50
N VAL A 406 18.42 9.30 23.10
CA VAL A 406 18.85 8.61 24.34
C VAL A 406 19.77 7.41 24.04
N TRP A 407 19.43 6.60 23.04
CA TRP A 407 20.13 5.34 22.73
C TRP A 407 20.60 5.23 21.28
N GLY A 408 20.61 6.34 20.55
CA GLY A 408 21.10 6.39 19.17
C GLY A 408 20.23 5.54 18.22
N ILE A 409 20.89 4.82 17.31
CA ILE A 409 20.21 4.11 16.21
C ILE A 409 19.31 2.99 16.72
N GLU A 410 19.74 2.22 17.71
CA GLU A 410 18.95 1.14 18.31
C GLU A 410 17.67 1.68 18.97
N GLY A 411 17.83 2.79 19.72
CA GLY A 411 16.71 3.48 20.35
C GLY A 411 15.66 3.95 19.35
N THR A 412 16.08 4.35 18.16
CA THR A 412 15.17 4.72 17.05
C THR A 412 14.22 3.58 16.71
N ILE A 413 14.72 2.35 16.61
CA ILE A 413 13.90 1.18 16.22
C ILE A 413 13.14 0.62 17.42
N TYR A 414 13.70 0.63 18.63
CA TYR A 414 12.95 0.28 19.83
C TYR A 414 11.75 1.21 20.03
N GLY A 415 11.92 2.51 19.84
CA GLY A 415 10.82 3.47 19.89
C GLY A 415 9.73 3.20 18.85
N LEU A 416 10.13 2.82 17.65
CA LEU A 416 9.21 2.39 16.59
C LEU A 416 8.44 1.12 17.00
N ALA A 417 9.13 0.15 17.59
CA ALA A 417 8.52 -1.08 18.09
C ALA A 417 7.48 -0.78 19.21
N VAL A 418 7.80 0.10 20.15
CA VAL A 418 6.85 0.52 21.20
C VAL A 418 5.54 1.02 20.58
N GLY A 419 5.61 1.91 19.58
CA GLY A 419 4.40 2.43 18.93
C GLY A 419 3.57 1.35 18.26
N VAL A 420 4.21 0.39 17.59
CA VAL A 420 3.51 -0.74 16.94
C VAL A 420 2.84 -1.65 17.98
N TRP A 421 3.50 -1.94 19.09
CA TRP A 421 2.91 -2.76 20.16
C TRP A 421 1.75 -2.07 20.85
N VAL A 422 1.84 -0.76 21.10
CA VAL A 422 0.71 0.03 21.62
C VAL A 422 -0.44 0.05 20.62
N GLY A 423 -0.15 0.27 19.34
CA GLY A 423 -1.15 0.18 18.27
C GLY A 423 -1.82 -1.19 18.20
N ALA A 424 -1.06 -2.28 18.37
CA ALA A 424 -1.57 -3.65 18.43
C ALA A 424 -2.51 -3.85 19.63
N ALA A 425 -2.11 -3.37 20.81
CA ALA A 425 -2.94 -3.45 22.02
C ALA A 425 -4.27 -2.70 21.83
N ILE A 426 -4.24 -1.48 21.28
CA ILE A 426 -5.44 -0.70 20.98
C ILE A 426 -6.32 -1.42 19.95
N ASN A 427 -5.72 -1.97 18.88
CA ASN A 427 -6.47 -2.73 17.87
C ASN A 427 -7.19 -3.93 18.47
N TRP A 428 -6.55 -4.70 19.35
CA TRP A 428 -7.17 -5.83 20.04
C TRP A 428 -8.24 -5.40 21.03
N PHE A 429 -8.05 -4.29 21.73
CA PHE A 429 -9.06 -3.70 22.61
C PHE A 429 -10.31 -3.29 21.81
N GLU A 430 -10.14 -2.54 20.73
CA GLU A 430 -11.24 -2.11 19.86
C GLU A 430 -11.92 -3.30 19.15
N PHE A 431 -11.16 -4.33 18.78
CA PHE A 431 -11.70 -5.57 18.23
C PHE A 431 -12.61 -6.28 19.24
N ARG A 432 -12.15 -6.44 20.51
CA ARG A 432 -12.96 -7.07 21.56
C ARG A 432 -14.26 -6.29 21.79
N LYS A 433 -14.18 -4.96 21.85
CA LYS A 433 -15.34 -4.09 22.02
C LYS A 433 -16.33 -4.21 20.85
N ALA A 434 -15.85 -4.11 19.62
CA ALA A 434 -16.68 -4.26 18.43
C ALA A 434 -17.32 -5.66 18.34
N TRP A 435 -16.58 -6.69 18.71
CA TRP A 435 -17.09 -8.05 18.74
C TRP A 435 -18.20 -8.26 19.78
N GLN A 436 -18.04 -7.69 20.98
CA GLN A 436 -19.06 -7.76 22.02
C GLN A 436 -20.34 -7.03 21.61
N GLU A 437 -20.22 -5.85 21.01
CA GLU A 437 -21.35 -5.09 20.46
C GLU A 437 -22.08 -5.90 19.37
N ALA A 438 -21.33 -6.50 18.44
CA ALA A 438 -21.91 -7.35 17.40
C ALA A 438 -22.62 -8.58 17.95
N LYS A 439 -22.10 -9.21 19.02
CA LYS A 439 -22.76 -10.31 19.72
C LYS A 439 -24.07 -9.85 20.37
N ARG A 440 -24.08 -8.70 21.05
CA ARG A 440 -25.29 -8.16 21.71
C ARG A 440 -26.37 -7.85 20.68
N ALA A 441 -26.03 -7.20 19.57
CA ALA A 441 -26.96 -6.90 18.49
C ALA A 441 -27.61 -8.18 17.92
N ARG A 442 -26.84 -9.23 17.66
CA ARG A 442 -27.35 -10.53 17.21
C ARG A 442 -28.27 -11.21 18.22
N ALA A 443 -27.97 -11.11 19.52
CA ALA A 443 -28.79 -11.69 20.57
C ALA A 443 -30.16 -11.00 20.69
N VAL A 444 -30.22 -9.68 20.48
CA VAL A 444 -31.48 -8.91 20.45
C VAL A 444 -32.35 -9.29 19.24
N THR A 445 -31.73 -9.39 18.05
CA THR A 445 -32.45 -9.80 16.82
C THR A 445 -33.02 -11.23 16.92
N HIS A 446 -32.35 -12.13 17.64
CA HIS A 446 -32.84 -13.50 17.86
C HIS A 446 -33.93 -13.59 18.92
N LYS A 447 -34.09 -12.59 19.81
CA LYS A 447 -35.15 -12.55 20.83
C LYS A 447 -36.45 -11.92 20.36
N GLN A 448 -36.51 -11.33 19.15
CA GLN A 448 -37.71 -10.75 18.55
C GLN A 448 -38.12 -11.46 17.23
N PRO A 449 -38.37 -12.76 17.18
CA PRO A 449 -38.88 -13.40 15.99
C PRO A 449 -40.42 -13.24 15.82
N GLY A 450 -41.13 -12.58 16.74
CA GLY A 450 -42.61 -12.54 16.74
C GLY A 450 -43.25 -11.18 16.43
N ALA A 451 -42.51 -10.07 16.58
CA ALA A 451 -43.15 -8.73 16.45
C ALA A 451 -43.36 -8.28 14.98
N ALA A 452 -42.68 -8.87 14.02
CA ALA A 452 -42.87 -8.55 12.59
C ALA A 452 -43.94 -9.43 11.89
N ALA A 453 -44.36 -10.50 12.51
CA ALA A 453 -45.43 -11.37 11.94
C ALA A 453 -46.84 -10.88 12.33
N ASP A 454 -47.00 -10.25 13.50
CA ASP A 454 -48.29 -9.74 13.97
C ASP A 454 -48.75 -8.45 13.29
N SER A 455 -47.82 -7.62 12.80
CA SER A 455 -48.18 -6.40 12.06
C SER A 455 -48.66 -6.67 10.62
N ALA A 456 -48.34 -7.83 10.05
CA ALA A 456 -48.78 -8.21 8.70
C ALA A 456 -50.15 -8.95 8.69
N GLN A 457 -50.69 -9.36 9.85
CA GLN A 457 -52.00 -10.01 9.98
C GLN A 457 -53.12 -9.06 10.43
N GLY A 458 -52.79 -7.83 10.79
CA GLY A 458 -53.77 -6.80 11.21
C GLY A 458 -54.31 -5.90 10.10
N GLU A 459 -53.85 -6.05 8.87
CA GLU A 459 -54.28 -5.27 7.71
C GLU A 459 -54.93 -6.16 6.61
N ARG A 460 -55.73 -7.16 7.00
CA ARG A 460 -56.63 -7.85 6.05
C ARG A 460 -58.10 -7.75 6.48
#